data_659b1bf6ab71765afd3039c260e51e2a
#
_entry.id   659b1bf6ab71765afd3039c260e51e2a
#
_cell.length_a   1.000
_cell.length_b   1.000
_cell.length_c   1.000
_cell.angle_alpha   90.00
_cell.angle_beta   90.00
_cell.angle_gamma   90.00
#
_symmetry.space_group_name_H-M   'P 1'
#
loop_
_entity.id
_entity.type
_entity.pdbx_description
1 polymer ?
#
loop_
_entity_poly.entity_id
_entity_poly.type
_entity_poly.pdbx_seq_one_letter_code
_entity_poly.pdbx_strand_id
1 'polypeptide(L)'
;LILYGVMTQTSIADLFKAGIGPAFMLTAIMGIYALVRNLKVERGQFQMSEMITVTKKGVFALFMPVLILGGIYSGLFTATESAAVAVFYAVIIEVFVHKEMNFDDLQNVIVETATMLGSLIPLLMMALSINTFLAYEHVPHALVEIIQANVTNQTSFLLMTLIGLLVVGCFVDIGSAILILAPLLAPLALAQGVDLTHFGVVMIVNLELGYLTPPLGLNLIVAMGVFKEDFWLIAKSVLPFLFLMFIGLLIVTFYPSLSLFLL
;
A
#
# COMPACT_ATOMS: atom_id res chain seq x y z
N LEU A 1 -2.09 -1.25 -4.63
CA LEU A 1 -1.59 -1.26 -6.03
C LEU A 1 -2.52 -2.03 -6.96
N ILE A 2 -2.92 -3.28 -6.63
CA ILE A 2 -3.79 -4.10 -7.49
C ILE A 2 -5.12 -3.38 -7.75
N LEU A 3 -5.81 -2.91 -6.70
CA LEU A 3 -7.08 -2.17 -6.83
C LEU A 3 -6.92 -0.93 -7.72
N TYR A 4 -5.85 -0.17 -7.52
CA TYR A 4 -5.55 0.99 -8.35
C TYR A 4 -5.37 0.58 -9.82
N GLY A 5 -4.56 -0.44 -10.09
CA GLY A 5 -4.33 -0.93 -11.46
C GLY A 5 -5.61 -1.38 -12.17
N VAL A 6 -6.51 -2.07 -11.43
CA VAL A 6 -7.81 -2.48 -11.97
C VAL A 6 -8.70 -1.27 -12.30
N MET A 7 -8.75 -0.29 -11.40
CA MET A 7 -9.62 0.89 -11.54
C MET A 7 -9.14 1.87 -12.61
N THR A 8 -7.82 1.96 -12.83
CA THR A 8 -7.20 2.91 -13.78
C THR A 8 -6.74 2.25 -15.07
N GLN A 9 -6.93 0.93 -15.22
CA GLN A 9 -6.44 0.14 -16.35
C GLN A 9 -4.91 0.22 -16.53
N THR A 10 -4.18 0.42 -15.43
CA THR A 10 -2.72 0.50 -15.41
C THR A 10 -2.13 -0.90 -15.16
N SER A 11 -0.97 -1.20 -15.77
CA SER A 11 -0.27 -2.47 -15.57
C SER A 11 0.06 -2.71 -14.09
N ILE A 12 -0.50 -3.78 -13.53
CA ILE A 12 -0.24 -4.15 -12.13
C ILE A 12 1.23 -4.51 -11.92
N ALA A 13 1.85 -5.20 -12.89
CA ALA A 13 3.27 -5.56 -12.82
C ALA A 13 4.17 -4.31 -12.78
N ASP A 14 3.85 -3.30 -13.58
CA ASP A 14 4.61 -2.06 -13.62
C ASP A 14 4.40 -1.23 -12.34
N LEU A 15 3.19 -1.24 -11.78
CA LEU A 15 2.92 -0.63 -10.47
C LEU A 15 3.77 -1.25 -9.35
N PHE A 16 3.93 -2.58 -9.35
CA PHE A 16 4.79 -3.25 -8.37
C PHE A 16 6.27 -2.91 -8.57
N LYS A 17 6.77 -2.85 -9.82
CA LYS A 17 8.13 -2.39 -10.12
C LYS A 17 8.34 -0.94 -9.67
N ALA A 18 7.39 -0.07 -10.00
CA ALA A 18 7.44 1.35 -9.63
C ALA A 18 7.47 1.59 -8.12
N GLY A 19 6.90 0.68 -7.33
CA GLY A 19 6.92 0.73 -5.87
C GLY A 19 8.27 0.41 -5.24
N ILE A 20 9.20 -0.25 -5.95
CA ILE A 20 10.47 -0.74 -5.38
C ILE A 20 11.35 0.42 -4.92
N GLY A 21 11.58 1.41 -5.77
CA GLY A 21 12.42 2.58 -5.44
C GLY A 21 11.91 3.34 -4.22
N PRO A 22 10.64 3.80 -4.23
CA PRO A 22 10.02 4.44 -3.07
C PRO A 22 10.08 3.60 -1.79
N ALA A 23 9.85 2.28 -1.87
CA ALA A 23 9.92 1.40 -0.71
C ALA A 23 11.32 1.37 -0.08
N PHE A 24 12.36 1.21 -0.90
CA PHE A 24 13.75 1.25 -0.41
C PHE A 24 14.10 2.60 0.21
N MET A 25 13.71 3.70 -0.42
CA MET A 25 13.96 5.05 0.08
C MET A 25 13.27 5.28 1.44
N LEU A 26 11.97 4.97 1.54
CA LEU A 26 11.21 5.13 2.79
C LEU A 26 11.77 4.25 3.90
N THR A 27 12.10 2.99 3.59
CA THR A 27 12.73 2.08 4.55
C THR A 27 14.08 2.61 5.03
N ALA A 28 14.90 3.16 4.14
CA ALA A 28 16.19 3.75 4.50
C ALA A 28 16.03 4.97 5.41
N ILE A 29 15.11 5.89 5.09
CA ILE A 29 14.83 7.09 5.90
C ILE A 29 14.40 6.67 7.32
N MET A 30 13.42 5.77 7.43
CA MET A 30 12.93 5.31 8.73
C MET A 30 13.97 4.50 9.49
N GLY A 31 14.74 3.65 8.79
CA GLY A 31 15.81 2.84 9.38
C GLY A 31 16.95 3.70 9.93
N ILE A 32 17.38 4.72 9.19
CA ILE A 32 18.41 5.67 9.66
C ILE A 32 17.92 6.39 10.92
N TYR A 33 16.68 6.89 10.91
CA TYR A 33 16.11 7.54 12.09
C TYR A 33 16.07 6.59 13.30
N ALA A 34 15.60 5.37 13.12
CA ALA A 34 15.53 4.37 14.18
C ALA A 34 16.93 4.05 14.75
N LEU A 35 17.92 3.90 13.88
CA LEU A 35 19.33 3.68 14.29
C LEU A 35 19.87 4.86 15.10
N VAL A 36 19.68 6.08 14.61
CA VAL A 36 20.17 7.29 15.30
C VAL A 36 19.49 7.48 16.65
N ARG A 37 18.18 7.24 16.73
CA ARG A 37 17.41 7.39 17.96
C ARG A 37 17.83 6.37 19.03
N ASN A 38 18.22 5.18 18.62
CA ASN A 38 18.56 4.06 19.50
C ASN A 38 20.08 3.85 19.67
N LEU A 39 20.91 4.81 19.32
CA LEU A 39 22.38 4.69 19.46
C LEU A 39 22.83 4.42 20.90
N LYS A 40 22.07 4.87 21.90
CA LYS A 40 22.36 4.72 23.34
C LYS A 40 21.76 3.47 23.97
N VAL A 41 20.93 2.73 23.23
CA VAL A 41 20.34 1.48 23.72
C VAL A 41 21.40 0.38 23.64
N GLU A 42 21.53 -0.42 24.70
CA GLU A 42 22.44 -1.56 24.71
C GLU A 42 22.10 -2.51 23.54
N ARG A 43 23.09 -2.73 22.69
CA ARG A 43 22.93 -3.62 21.54
C ARG A 43 23.11 -5.04 22.01
N GLY A 44 22.17 -5.91 21.69
CA GLY A 44 22.37 -7.35 21.84
C GLY A 44 23.61 -7.80 21.07
N GLN A 45 24.28 -8.83 21.57
CA GLN A 45 25.44 -9.39 20.87
C GLN A 45 24.98 -10.05 19.56
N PHE A 46 25.57 -9.63 18.44
CA PHE A 46 25.30 -10.25 17.15
C PHE A 46 25.93 -11.65 17.14
N GLN A 47 25.10 -12.66 17.07
CA GLN A 47 25.53 -14.06 16.98
C GLN A 47 25.16 -14.62 15.60
N MET A 48 26.18 -14.84 14.75
CA MET A 48 26.00 -15.37 13.41
C MET A 48 25.34 -16.76 13.42
N SER A 49 25.66 -17.60 14.40
CA SER A 49 25.04 -18.93 14.54
C SER A 49 23.54 -18.87 14.82
N GLU A 50 23.12 -17.93 15.63
CA GLU A 50 21.70 -17.70 15.94
C GLU A 50 20.97 -17.16 14.70
N MET A 51 21.56 -16.19 14.01
CA MET A 51 21.01 -15.65 12.77
C MET A 51 20.80 -16.74 11.71
N ILE A 52 21.80 -17.61 11.49
CA ILE A 52 21.70 -18.74 10.54
C ILE A 52 20.57 -19.70 10.96
N THR A 53 20.47 -19.99 12.25
CA THR A 53 19.45 -20.90 12.77
C THR A 53 18.04 -20.35 12.59
N VAL A 54 17.81 -19.06 12.90
CA VAL A 54 16.54 -18.39 12.71
C VAL A 54 16.19 -18.24 11.23
N THR A 55 17.18 -17.88 10.39
CA THR A 55 16.97 -17.80 8.93
C THR A 55 16.59 -19.16 8.34
N LYS A 56 17.23 -20.25 8.77
CA LYS A 56 16.84 -21.60 8.33
C LYS A 56 15.42 -21.97 8.73
N LYS A 57 14.96 -21.58 9.91
CA LYS A 57 13.56 -21.79 10.33
C LYS A 57 12.58 -20.95 9.54
N GLY A 58 12.95 -19.71 9.21
CA GLY A 58 12.11 -18.77 8.47
C GLY A 58 12.24 -18.83 6.95
N VAL A 59 13.06 -19.73 6.39
CA VAL A 59 13.38 -19.77 4.94
C VAL A 59 12.12 -19.87 4.07
N PHE A 60 11.16 -20.67 4.49
CA PHE A 60 9.89 -20.85 3.76
C PHE A 60 9.06 -19.55 3.74
N ALA A 61 9.00 -18.84 4.87
CA ALA A 61 8.31 -17.54 4.93
C ALA A 61 9.04 -16.50 4.08
N LEU A 62 10.37 -16.47 4.11
CA LEU A 62 11.19 -15.56 3.29
C LEU A 62 11.12 -15.87 1.79
N PHE A 63 10.83 -17.10 1.42
CA PHE A 63 10.69 -17.51 0.02
C PHE A 63 9.36 -17.02 -0.60
N MET A 64 8.31 -16.79 0.20
CA MET A 64 7.00 -16.37 -0.31
C MET A 64 7.05 -15.05 -1.09
N PRO A 65 7.64 -13.96 -0.60
CA PRO A 65 7.81 -12.74 -1.40
C PRO A 65 8.59 -12.96 -2.70
N VAL A 66 9.63 -13.80 -2.67
CA VAL A 66 10.42 -14.13 -3.85
C VAL A 66 9.59 -14.89 -4.88
N LEU A 67 8.73 -15.81 -4.43
CA LEU A 67 7.84 -16.57 -5.29
C LEU A 67 6.79 -15.66 -5.96
N ILE A 68 6.16 -14.76 -5.19
CA ILE A 68 5.14 -13.84 -5.70
C ILE A 68 5.77 -12.83 -6.68
N LEU A 69 6.76 -12.08 -6.21
CA LEU A 69 7.37 -11.00 -7.01
C LEU A 69 8.20 -11.55 -8.15
N GLY A 70 8.92 -12.65 -7.93
CA GLY A 70 9.68 -13.33 -8.97
C GLY A 70 8.77 -13.86 -10.07
N GLY A 71 7.61 -14.44 -9.73
CA GLY A 71 6.60 -14.89 -10.69
C GLY A 71 6.04 -13.76 -11.54
N ILE A 72 5.70 -12.63 -10.91
CA ILE A 72 5.17 -11.45 -11.60
C ILE A 72 6.24 -10.79 -12.48
N TYR A 73 7.45 -10.56 -11.96
CA TYR A 73 8.50 -9.84 -12.68
C TYR A 73 9.13 -10.65 -13.81
N SER A 74 9.14 -11.97 -13.71
CA SER A 74 9.56 -12.85 -14.81
C SER A 74 8.52 -12.96 -15.94
N GLY A 75 7.28 -12.46 -15.72
CA GLY A 75 6.18 -12.59 -16.65
C GLY A 75 5.58 -14.00 -16.73
N LEU A 76 5.98 -14.91 -15.82
CA LEU A 76 5.44 -16.28 -15.77
C LEU A 76 4.00 -16.29 -15.24
N PHE A 77 3.67 -15.39 -14.32
CA PHE A 77 2.37 -15.30 -13.69
C PHE A 77 1.84 -13.87 -13.70
N THR A 78 0.54 -13.76 -13.88
CA THR A 78 -0.19 -12.53 -13.53
C THR A 78 -0.22 -12.34 -12.02
N ALA A 79 -0.59 -11.15 -11.54
CA ALA A 79 -0.70 -10.88 -10.11
C ALA A 79 -1.71 -11.82 -9.40
N THR A 80 -2.82 -12.15 -10.09
CA THR A 80 -3.85 -13.07 -9.56
C THR A 80 -3.37 -14.52 -9.52
N GLU A 81 -2.66 -14.98 -10.54
CA GLU A 81 -2.05 -16.31 -10.55
C GLU A 81 -0.96 -16.44 -9.49
N SER A 82 -0.12 -15.42 -9.33
CA SER A 82 0.88 -15.38 -8.25
C SER A 82 0.24 -15.45 -6.87
N ALA A 83 -0.90 -14.78 -6.65
CA ALA A 83 -1.64 -14.88 -5.41
C ALA A 83 -2.17 -16.30 -5.17
N ALA A 84 -2.72 -16.97 -6.19
CA ALA A 84 -3.17 -18.36 -6.09
C ALA A 84 -2.02 -19.32 -5.76
N VAL A 85 -0.87 -19.15 -6.42
CA VAL A 85 0.35 -19.94 -6.14
C VAL A 85 0.84 -19.68 -4.70
N ALA A 86 0.79 -18.43 -4.22
CA ALA A 86 1.17 -18.09 -2.86
C ALA A 86 0.27 -18.75 -1.81
N VAL A 87 -1.06 -18.75 -2.02
CA VAL A 87 -2.01 -19.43 -1.14
C VAL A 87 -1.72 -20.93 -1.11
N PHE A 88 -1.55 -21.55 -2.28
CA PHE A 88 -1.22 -22.98 -2.36
C PHE A 88 0.10 -23.31 -1.66
N TYR A 89 1.12 -22.49 -1.86
CA TYR A 89 2.40 -22.61 -1.17
C TYR A 89 2.24 -22.49 0.34
N ALA A 90 1.53 -21.45 0.84
CA ALA A 90 1.30 -21.25 2.26
C ALA A 90 0.62 -22.46 2.91
N VAL A 91 -0.45 -22.98 2.28
CA VAL A 91 -1.16 -24.16 2.79
C VAL A 91 -0.23 -25.37 2.88
N ILE A 92 0.60 -25.61 1.85
CA ILE A 92 1.56 -26.73 1.89
C ILE A 92 2.54 -26.57 3.05
N ILE A 93 3.10 -25.37 3.22
CA ILE A 93 4.10 -25.14 4.27
C ILE A 93 3.49 -25.29 5.66
N GLU A 94 2.33 -24.66 5.92
CA GLU A 94 1.72 -24.68 7.26
C GLU A 94 1.16 -26.04 7.64
N VAL A 95 0.56 -26.77 6.70
CA VAL A 95 -0.04 -28.08 6.99
C VAL A 95 0.99 -29.18 7.01
N PHE A 96 1.94 -29.22 6.06
CA PHE A 96 2.81 -30.39 5.89
C PHE A 96 4.24 -30.18 6.42
N VAL A 97 4.77 -28.96 6.39
CA VAL A 97 6.13 -28.67 6.83
C VAL A 97 6.18 -28.22 8.27
N HIS A 98 5.48 -27.14 8.61
CA HIS A 98 5.42 -26.62 9.99
C HIS A 98 4.50 -27.46 10.87
N LYS A 99 3.42 -27.99 10.28
CA LYS A 99 2.39 -28.75 10.99
C LYS A 99 1.71 -27.95 12.11
N GLU A 100 1.63 -26.64 11.90
CA GLU A 100 1.00 -25.70 12.84
C GLU A 100 -0.49 -25.52 12.55
N MET A 101 -0.96 -25.97 11.37
CA MET A 101 -2.34 -25.88 10.92
C MET A 101 -2.90 -27.29 10.63
N ASN A 102 -4.03 -27.63 11.21
CA ASN A 102 -4.80 -28.82 10.88
C ASN A 102 -5.92 -28.53 9.88
N PHE A 103 -6.67 -29.55 9.44
CA PHE A 103 -7.76 -29.36 8.47
C PHE A 103 -8.92 -28.52 9.00
N ASP A 104 -9.21 -28.59 10.30
CA ASP A 104 -10.27 -27.80 10.92
C ASP A 104 -9.87 -26.32 10.97
N ASP A 105 -8.61 -26.03 11.29
CA ASP A 105 -8.05 -24.67 11.25
C ASP A 105 -8.09 -24.10 9.82
N LEU A 106 -7.72 -24.91 8.81
CA LEU A 106 -7.79 -24.52 7.41
C LEU A 106 -9.24 -24.18 7.00
N GLN A 107 -10.20 -24.99 7.41
CA GLN A 107 -11.62 -24.72 7.14
C GLN A 107 -12.08 -23.42 7.79
N ASN A 108 -11.69 -23.15 9.03
CA ASN A 108 -12.01 -21.92 9.74
C ASN A 108 -11.42 -20.70 9.01
N VAL A 109 -10.15 -20.75 8.59
CA VAL A 109 -9.49 -19.69 7.81
C VAL A 109 -10.22 -19.45 6.48
N ILE A 110 -10.65 -20.50 5.78
CA ILE A 110 -11.41 -20.37 4.53
C ILE A 110 -12.76 -19.67 4.79
N VAL A 111 -13.49 -20.06 5.84
CA VAL A 111 -14.79 -19.46 6.19
C VAL A 111 -14.62 -18.00 6.60
N GLU A 112 -13.62 -17.69 7.40
CA GLU A 112 -13.32 -16.33 7.83
C GLU A 112 -12.94 -15.44 6.63
N THR A 113 -12.07 -15.93 5.75
CA THR A 113 -11.69 -15.25 4.50
C THR A 113 -12.88 -15.04 3.59
N ALA A 114 -13.75 -16.07 3.41
CA ALA A 114 -14.95 -15.95 2.60
C ALA A 114 -15.93 -14.91 3.18
N THR A 115 -16.06 -14.85 4.51
CA THR A 115 -16.89 -13.85 5.19
C THR A 115 -16.35 -12.44 4.98
N MET A 116 -15.04 -12.26 5.12
CA MET A 116 -14.36 -10.99 4.84
C MET A 116 -14.56 -10.54 3.40
N LEU A 117 -14.34 -11.43 2.43
CA LEU A 117 -14.58 -11.14 1.01
C LEU A 117 -16.05 -10.83 0.72
N GLY A 118 -16.97 -11.55 1.38
CA GLY A 118 -18.41 -11.31 1.28
C GLY A 118 -18.82 -9.90 1.73
N SER A 119 -18.07 -9.28 2.63
CA SER A 119 -18.29 -7.89 3.04
C SER A 119 -17.67 -6.87 2.08
N LEU A 120 -16.56 -7.23 1.42
CA LEU A 120 -15.86 -6.32 0.50
C LEU A 120 -16.48 -6.28 -0.91
N ILE A 121 -17.02 -7.40 -1.41
CA ILE A 121 -17.59 -7.49 -2.76
C ILE A 121 -18.75 -6.51 -2.98
N PRO A 122 -19.76 -6.39 -2.09
CA PRO A 122 -20.82 -5.40 -2.26
C PRO A 122 -20.29 -3.96 -2.32
N LEU A 123 -19.29 -3.64 -1.53
CA LEU A 123 -18.65 -2.32 -1.52
C LEU A 123 -17.95 -2.04 -2.87
N LEU A 124 -17.23 -3.02 -3.41
CA LEU A 124 -16.63 -2.94 -4.73
C LEU A 124 -17.69 -2.75 -5.83
N MET A 125 -18.79 -3.50 -5.77
CA MET A 125 -19.89 -3.36 -6.75
C MET A 125 -20.54 -1.98 -6.69
N MET A 126 -20.76 -1.43 -5.48
CA MET A 126 -21.28 -0.07 -5.31
C MET A 126 -20.31 0.98 -5.85
N ALA A 127 -19.01 0.85 -5.58
CA ALA A 127 -17.98 1.76 -6.09
C ALA A 127 -17.94 1.76 -7.63
N LEU A 128 -17.97 0.57 -8.25
CA LEU A 128 -18.03 0.44 -9.72
C LEU A 128 -19.30 1.05 -10.30
N SER A 129 -20.46 0.88 -9.63
CA SER A 129 -21.72 1.47 -10.06
C SER A 129 -21.69 2.99 -9.99
N ILE A 130 -21.15 3.56 -8.91
CA ILE A 130 -20.94 5.01 -8.75
C ILE A 130 -20.02 5.53 -9.84
N ASN A 131 -18.88 4.85 -10.09
CA ASN A 131 -17.94 5.27 -11.12
C ASN A 131 -18.56 5.25 -12.52
N THR A 132 -19.37 4.23 -12.83
CA THR A 132 -20.13 4.17 -14.10
C THR A 132 -21.11 5.33 -14.21
N PHE A 133 -21.83 5.65 -13.13
CA PHE A 133 -22.73 6.79 -13.08
C PHE A 133 -22.00 8.12 -13.28
N LEU A 134 -20.89 8.33 -12.57
CA LEU A 134 -20.08 9.56 -12.70
C LEU A 134 -19.49 9.71 -14.10
N ALA A 135 -19.10 8.60 -14.75
CA ALA A 135 -18.63 8.61 -16.13
C ALA A 135 -19.77 8.97 -17.10
N TYR A 136 -20.97 8.43 -16.89
CA TYR A 136 -22.16 8.74 -17.69
C TYR A 136 -22.56 10.21 -17.58
N GLU A 137 -22.49 10.79 -16.38
CA GLU A 137 -22.75 12.22 -16.11
C GLU A 137 -21.57 13.13 -16.51
N HIS A 138 -20.54 12.58 -17.17
CA HIS A 138 -19.34 13.34 -17.60
C HIS A 138 -18.61 14.09 -16.47
N VAL A 139 -18.78 13.66 -15.23
CA VAL A 139 -18.15 14.29 -14.05
C VAL A 139 -16.61 14.35 -14.16
N PRO A 140 -15.90 13.29 -14.62
CA PRO A 140 -14.44 13.39 -14.82
C PRO A 140 -14.05 14.51 -15.79
N HIS A 141 -14.78 14.69 -16.90
CA HIS A 141 -14.52 15.75 -17.87
C HIS A 141 -14.76 17.14 -17.27
N ALA A 142 -15.87 17.34 -16.56
CA ALA A 142 -16.17 18.60 -15.89
C ALA A 142 -15.09 18.94 -14.83
N LEU A 143 -14.59 17.92 -14.09
CA LEU A 143 -13.50 18.12 -13.13
C LEU A 143 -12.19 18.50 -13.84
N VAL A 144 -11.87 17.87 -14.98
CA VAL A 144 -10.70 18.24 -15.79
C VAL A 144 -10.78 19.71 -16.21
N GLU A 145 -11.92 20.17 -16.73
CA GLU A 145 -12.12 21.56 -17.13
C GLU A 145 -11.96 22.54 -15.96
N ILE A 146 -12.55 22.23 -14.80
CA ILE A 146 -12.42 23.07 -13.59
C ILE A 146 -10.98 23.13 -13.12
N ILE A 147 -10.28 22.00 -13.12
CA ILE A 147 -8.88 21.95 -12.70
C ILE A 147 -7.98 22.68 -13.70
N GLN A 148 -8.16 22.48 -15.00
CA GLN A 148 -7.40 23.22 -16.04
C GLN A 148 -7.63 24.72 -15.96
N ALA A 149 -8.82 25.18 -15.59
CA ALA A 149 -9.12 26.61 -15.43
C ALA A 149 -8.47 27.22 -14.17
N ASN A 150 -8.29 26.46 -13.11
CA ASN A 150 -7.86 26.95 -11.80
C ASN A 150 -6.43 26.51 -11.40
N VAL A 151 -5.95 25.39 -11.95
CA VAL A 151 -4.63 24.78 -11.65
C VAL A 151 -3.75 24.96 -12.87
N THR A 152 -2.86 25.91 -12.79
CA THR A 152 -2.03 26.34 -13.94
C THR A 152 -0.82 25.44 -14.22
N ASN A 153 -0.47 24.53 -13.28
CA ASN A 153 0.69 23.68 -13.44
C ASN A 153 0.58 22.34 -12.67
N GLN A 154 1.34 21.36 -13.13
CA GLN A 154 1.45 20.02 -12.57
C GLN A 154 1.75 20.02 -11.06
N THR A 155 2.63 20.91 -10.60
CA THR A 155 3.03 21.01 -9.18
C THR A 155 1.84 21.38 -8.29
N SER A 156 1.02 22.34 -8.70
CA SER A 156 -0.17 22.75 -7.95
C SER A 156 -1.20 21.62 -7.88
N PHE A 157 -1.38 20.87 -8.98
CA PHE A 157 -2.24 19.69 -9.02
C PHE A 157 -1.76 18.63 -8.03
N LEU A 158 -0.48 18.28 -8.06
CA LEU A 158 0.09 17.28 -7.16
C LEU A 158 -0.05 17.70 -5.70
N LEU A 159 0.24 18.95 -5.35
CA LEU A 159 0.08 19.44 -3.96
C LEU A 159 -1.37 19.41 -3.49
N MET A 160 -2.33 19.85 -4.32
CA MET A 160 -3.76 19.74 -3.97
C MET A 160 -4.18 18.29 -3.77
N THR A 161 -3.75 17.40 -4.65
CA THR A 161 -4.05 15.98 -4.55
C THR A 161 -3.42 15.36 -3.30
N LEU A 162 -2.17 15.71 -2.97
CA LEU A 162 -1.53 15.25 -1.74
C LEU A 162 -2.32 15.64 -0.48
N ILE A 163 -2.74 16.89 -0.38
CA ILE A 163 -3.54 17.36 0.77
C ILE A 163 -4.90 16.65 0.81
N GLY A 164 -5.59 16.57 -0.34
CA GLY A 164 -6.89 15.92 -0.44
C GLY A 164 -6.83 14.44 -0.05
N LEU A 165 -5.88 13.70 -0.59
CA LEU A 165 -5.70 12.27 -0.28
C LEU A 165 -5.28 12.04 1.17
N LEU A 166 -4.45 12.91 1.75
CA LEU A 166 -4.07 12.83 3.16
C LEU A 166 -5.31 12.99 4.05
N VAL A 167 -6.13 13.99 3.77
CA VAL A 167 -7.38 14.23 4.52
C VAL A 167 -8.31 13.03 4.39
N VAL A 168 -8.55 12.54 3.17
CA VAL A 168 -9.42 11.36 2.95
C VAL A 168 -8.85 10.14 3.67
N GLY A 169 -7.55 9.89 3.57
CA GLY A 169 -6.88 8.76 4.24
C GLY A 169 -6.99 8.78 5.77
N CYS A 170 -7.18 9.95 6.40
CA CYS A 170 -7.43 10.02 7.84
C CYS A 170 -8.80 9.46 8.27
N PHE A 171 -9.79 9.42 7.36
CA PHE A 171 -11.19 9.10 7.68
C PHE A 171 -11.71 7.82 7.01
N VAL A 172 -11.15 7.47 5.86
CA VAL A 172 -11.66 6.40 4.99
C VAL A 172 -10.59 5.31 4.87
N ASP A 173 -11.02 4.06 4.77
CA ASP A 173 -10.09 2.95 4.51
C ASP A 173 -9.47 3.07 3.11
N ILE A 174 -8.25 2.59 2.99
CA ILE A 174 -7.44 2.72 1.75
C ILE A 174 -8.14 2.06 0.55
N GLY A 175 -8.76 0.89 0.77
CA GLY A 175 -9.46 0.16 -0.29
C GLY A 175 -10.61 0.99 -0.88
N SER A 176 -11.50 1.49 -0.03
CA SER A 176 -12.63 2.34 -0.43
C SER A 176 -12.15 3.65 -1.06
N ALA A 177 -11.12 4.29 -0.49
CA ALA A 177 -10.55 5.51 -1.04
C ALA A 177 -10.01 5.30 -2.47
N ILE A 178 -9.28 4.21 -2.72
CA ILE A 178 -8.78 3.86 -4.05
C ILE A 178 -9.92 3.60 -5.03
N LEU A 179 -10.92 2.81 -4.63
CA LEU A 179 -12.04 2.45 -5.50
C LEU A 179 -12.83 3.68 -5.99
N ILE A 180 -12.94 4.71 -5.16
CA ILE A 180 -13.70 5.92 -5.48
C ILE A 180 -12.80 6.96 -6.16
N LEU A 181 -11.62 7.23 -5.59
CA LEU A 181 -10.80 8.35 -6.01
C LEU A 181 -9.86 8.03 -7.18
N ALA A 182 -9.40 6.78 -7.33
CA ALA A 182 -8.47 6.46 -8.41
C ALA A 182 -9.07 6.72 -9.80
N PRO A 183 -10.30 6.27 -10.14
CA PRO A 183 -10.89 6.55 -11.46
C PRO A 183 -11.25 8.03 -11.65
N LEU A 184 -11.45 8.80 -10.59
CA LEU A 184 -11.69 10.25 -10.68
C LEU A 184 -10.39 11.03 -10.88
N LEU A 185 -9.33 10.67 -10.15
CA LEU A 185 -8.07 11.43 -10.16
C LEU A 185 -7.13 11.01 -11.30
N ALA A 186 -7.18 9.78 -11.78
CA ALA A 186 -6.30 9.31 -12.85
C ALA A 186 -6.44 10.10 -14.17
N PRO A 187 -7.67 10.40 -14.68
CA PRO A 187 -7.82 11.26 -15.86
C PRO A 187 -7.28 12.67 -15.64
N LEU A 188 -7.42 13.20 -14.42
CA LEU A 188 -6.88 14.52 -14.05
C LEU A 188 -5.36 14.51 -14.03
N ALA A 189 -4.74 13.49 -13.44
CA ALA A 189 -3.30 13.30 -13.43
C ALA A 189 -2.74 13.22 -14.84
N LEU A 190 -3.37 12.44 -15.71
CA LEU A 190 -2.98 12.30 -17.12
C LEU A 190 -3.09 13.64 -17.86
N ALA A 191 -4.15 14.39 -17.65
CA ALA A 191 -4.37 15.72 -18.24
C ALA A 191 -3.31 16.74 -17.81
N GLN A 192 -2.71 16.56 -16.62
CA GLN A 192 -1.59 17.37 -16.11
C GLN A 192 -0.20 16.80 -16.48
N GLY A 193 -0.15 15.76 -17.32
CA GLY A 193 1.09 15.15 -17.75
C GLY A 193 1.79 14.27 -16.71
N VAL A 194 1.05 13.80 -15.70
CA VAL A 194 1.57 12.85 -14.70
C VAL A 194 1.40 11.43 -15.21
N ASP A 195 2.48 10.64 -15.19
CA ASP A 195 2.40 9.21 -15.49
C ASP A 195 1.50 8.46 -14.49
N LEU A 196 0.59 7.63 -14.99
CA LEU A 196 -0.41 6.96 -14.15
C LEU A 196 0.21 5.90 -13.20
N THR A 197 1.30 5.26 -13.60
CA THR A 197 2.01 4.29 -12.76
C THR A 197 2.67 5.02 -11.58
N HIS A 198 3.35 6.12 -11.86
CA HIS A 198 3.91 6.99 -10.83
C HIS A 198 2.83 7.55 -9.91
N PHE A 199 1.73 8.07 -10.47
CA PHE A 199 0.62 8.61 -9.69
C PHE A 199 -0.01 7.56 -8.77
N GLY A 200 -0.11 6.30 -9.23
CA GLY A 200 -0.58 5.19 -8.41
C GLY A 200 0.28 4.93 -7.19
N VAL A 201 1.60 4.97 -7.34
CA VAL A 201 2.53 4.85 -6.21
C VAL A 201 2.38 6.02 -5.24
N VAL A 202 2.32 7.25 -5.75
CA VAL A 202 2.10 8.46 -4.93
C VAL A 202 0.79 8.38 -4.16
N MET A 203 -0.30 7.99 -4.82
CA MET A 203 -1.61 7.86 -4.19
C MET A 203 -1.59 6.86 -3.04
N ILE A 204 -0.96 5.70 -3.22
CA ILE A 204 -0.92 4.65 -2.20
C ILE A 204 -0.06 5.07 -1.01
N VAL A 205 1.13 5.62 -1.24
CA VAL A 205 1.98 6.12 -0.15
C VAL A 205 1.29 7.23 0.64
N ASN A 206 0.54 8.09 -0.04
CA ASN A 206 -0.20 9.18 0.60
C ASN A 206 -1.38 8.68 1.45
N LEU A 207 -2.19 7.77 0.92
CA LEU A 207 -3.30 7.17 1.67
C LEU A 207 -2.80 6.40 2.89
N GLU A 208 -1.68 5.68 2.77
CA GLU A 208 -1.05 4.98 3.90
C GLU A 208 -0.60 5.96 4.99
N LEU A 209 -0.06 7.11 4.59
CA LEU A 209 0.30 8.18 5.52
C LEU A 209 -0.95 8.72 6.23
N GLY A 210 -2.04 8.94 5.50
CA GLY A 210 -3.35 9.32 6.07
C GLY A 210 -3.86 8.29 7.07
N TYR A 211 -3.74 7.02 6.74
CA TYR A 211 -4.16 5.89 7.56
C TYR A 211 -3.42 5.76 8.91
N LEU A 212 -2.25 6.39 9.02
CA LEU A 212 -1.47 6.53 10.24
C LEU A 212 -1.67 7.88 10.94
N THR A 213 -2.48 8.80 10.37
CA THR A 213 -2.62 10.18 10.86
C THR A 213 -3.93 10.35 11.64
N PRO A 214 -3.91 10.97 12.85
CA PRO A 214 -5.15 11.35 13.53
C PRO A 214 -6.03 12.26 12.65
N PRO A 215 -7.40 12.27 12.80
CA PRO A 215 -8.13 11.88 14.01
C PRO A 215 -8.52 10.41 14.14
N LEU A 216 -8.77 9.70 13.02
CA LEU A 216 -9.10 8.28 13.10
C LEU A 216 -7.83 7.43 13.03
N GLY A 217 -7.12 7.49 11.91
CA GLY A 217 -5.90 6.70 11.73
C GLY A 217 -6.14 5.23 12.04
N LEU A 218 -6.82 4.50 11.15
CA LEU A 218 -7.27 3.13 11.43
C LEU A 218 -6.13 2.20 11.88
N ASN A 219 -4.92 2.38 11.36
CA ASN A 219 -3.73 1.66 11.84
C ASN A 219 -3.37 1.99 13.30
N LEU A 220 -3.65 3.22 13.76
CA LEU A 220 -3.45 3.60 15.17
C LEU A 220 -4.44 2.89 16.08
N ILE A 221 -5.69 2.69 15.63
CA ILE A 221 -6.72 1.94 16.37
C ILE A 221 -6.32 0.47 16.49
N VAL A 222 -5.83 -0.13 15.41
CA VAL A 222 -5.31 -1.50 15.44
C VAL A 222 -4.11 -1.60 16.40
N ALA A 223 -3.17 -0.66 16.33
CA ALA A 223 -2.02 -0.62 17.22
C ALA A 223 -2.42 -0.46 18.70
N MET A 224 -3.44 0.35 18.99
CA MET A 224 -4.02 0.49 20.34
C MET A 224 -4.52 -0.87 20.87
N GLY A 225 -5.20 -1.65 20.02
CA GLY A 225 -5.69 -2.98 20.38
C GLY A 225 -4.57 -3.99 20.66
N VAL A 226 -3.50 -3.95 19.85
CA VAL A 226 -2.37 -4.88 19.95
C VAL A 226 -1.45 -4.53 21.13
N PHE A 227 -1.08 -3.26 21.29
CA PHE A 227 -0.16 -2.82 22.33
C PHE A 227 -0.85 -2.55 23.67
N LYS A 228 -2.19 -2.48 23.68
CA LYS A 228 -3.02 -2.16 24.85
C LYS A 228 -2.64 -0.83 25.51
N GLU A 229 -2.25 0.13 24.68
CA GLU A 229 -1.84 1.48 25.08
C GLU A 229 -2.88 2.51 24.64
N ASP A 230 -2.85 3.71 25.27
CA ASP A 230 -3.74 4.80 24.93
C ASP A 230 -3.50 5.33 23.51
N PHE A 231 -4.58 5.70 22.82
CA PHE A 231 -4.55 6.23 21.44
C PHE A 231 -3.58 7.41 21.28
N TRP A 232 -3.60 8.36 22.22
CA TRP A 232 -2.75 9.55 22.14
C TRP A 232 -1.27 9.24 22.38
N LEU A 233 -0.98 8.23 23.19
CA LEU A 233 0.39 7.77 23.37
C LEU A 233 0.95 7.17 22.09
N ILE A 234 0.17 6.31 21.44
CA ILE A 234 0.54 5.69 20.16
C ILE A 234 0.68 6.78 19.08
N ALA A 235 -0.31 7.66 18.94
CA ALA A 235 -0.29 8.73 17.95
C ALA A 235 0.95 9.63 18.11
N LYS A 236 1.30 10.05 19.34
CA LYS A 236 2.51 10.82 19.61
C LYS A 236 3.80 10.05 19.26
N SER A 237 3.83 8.75 19.51
CA SER A 237 4.99 7.91 19.22
C SER A 237 5.24 7.76 17.72
N VAL A 238 4.18 7.82 16.91
CA VAL A 238 4.25 7.70 15.44
C VAL A 238 4.59 9.05 14.78
N LEU A 239 4.32 10.20 15.41
CA LEU A 239 4.55 11.54 14.83
C LEU A 239 5.92 11.73 14.14
N PRO A 240 7.07 11.34 14.75
CA PRO A 240 8.35 11.49 14.09
C PRO A 240 8.46 10.69 12.78
N PHE A 241 7.88 9.48 12.75
CA PHE A 241 7.84 8.64 11.57
C PHE A 241 6.91 9.22 10.51
N LEU A 242 5.75 9.74 10.90
CA LEU A 242 4.82 10.44 10.00
C LEU A 242 5.50 11.62 9.30
N PHE A 243 6.24 12.41 10.05
CA PHE A 243 6.99 13.54 9.49
C PHE A 243 8.03 13.09 8.46
N LEU A 244 8.78 12.02 8.76
CA LEU A 244 9.75 11.44 7.85
C LEU A 244 9.10 10.83 6.62
N MET A 245 8.00 10.10 6.79
CA MET A 245 7.22 9.56 5.68
C MET A 245 6.64 10.67 4.79
N PHE A 246 6.20 11.78 5.39
CA PHE A 246 5.72 12.94 4.63
C PHE A 246 6.83 13.56 3.77
N ILE A 247 8.05 13.71 4.31
CA ILE A 247 9.21 14.13 3.53
C ILE A 247 9.47 13.13 2.38
N GLY A 248 9.45 11.83 2.69
CA GLY A 248 9.59 10.78 1.69
C GLY A 248 8.51 10.84 0.62
N LEU A 249 7.25 11.06 1.00
CA LEU A 249 6.14 11.26 0.07
C LEU A 249 6.39 12.44 -0.87
N LEU A 250 6.86 13.58 -0.36
CA LEU A 250 7.22 14.74 -1.19
C LEU A 250 8.33 14.38 -2.18
N ILE A 251 9.38 13.68 -1.73
CA ILE A 251 10.46 13.23 -2.60
C ILE A 251 9.91 12.30 -3.71
N VAL A 252 9.12 11.29 -3.35
CA VAL A 252 8.50 10.40 -4.34
C VAL A 252 7.65 11.19 -5.34
N THR A 253 6.82 12.11 -4.87
CA THR A 253 5.89 12.88 -5.69
C THR A 253 6.60 13.75 -6.72
N PHE A 254 7.68 14.44 -6.33
CA PHE A 254 8.38 15.38 -7.20
C PHE A 254 9.60 14.79 -7.92
N TYR A 255 9.91 13.51 -7.67
CA TYR A 255 10.98 12.77 -8.33
C TYR A 255 10.44 11.51 -9.01
N PRO A 256 9.74 11.65 -10.16
CA PRO A 256 9.14 10.50 -10.87
C PRO A 256 10.16 9.41 -11.22
N SER A 257 11.41 9.80 -11.48
CA SER A 257 12.49 8.85 -11.78
C SER A 257 12.67 7.79 -10.69
N LEU A 258 12.32 8.09 -9.43
CA LEU A 258 12.41 7.13 -8.34
C LEU A 258 11.40 5.97 -8.47
N SER A 259 10.26 6.24 -9.10
CA SER A 259 9.23 5.23 -9.36
C SER A 259 9.40 4.58 -10.72
N LEU A 260 9.92 5.32 -11.73
CA LEU A 260 9.89 4.89 -13.13
C LEU A 260 11.21 4.27 -13.63
N PHE A 261 12.27 4.22 -12.80
CA PHE A 261 13.60 3.76 -13.23
C PHE A 261 13.69 2.27 -13.59
N LEU A 262 12.70 1.46 -13.22
CA LEU A 262 12.61 0.03 -13.54
C LEU A 262 11.60 -0.30 -14.65
N LEU A 263 10.97 0.72 -15.23
CA LEU A 263 10.01 0.60 -16.34
C LEU A 263 10.59 1.02 -17.70
#